data_a0ff71de2093d6a66ab35987c4b984b2
#
_entry.id   a0ff71de2093d6a66ab35987c4b984b2
#
_cell.length_a   1.000
_cell.length_b   1.000
_cell.length_c   1.000
_cell.angle_alpha   90.00
_cell.angle_beta   90.00
_cell.angle_gamma   90.00
#
_symmetry.space_group_name_H-M   'P 1'
#
loop_
_entity.id
_entity.type
_entity.pdbx_description
1 polymer ?
#
loop_
_entity_poly.entity_id
_entity_poly.type
_entity_poly.pdbx_seq_one_letter_code
_entity_poly.pdbx_strand_id
1 'polypeptide(L)' 'MPVIDMVKIEKRYAGKWIALSDNRKKVVGSGDSLKEALSNARKQGYKDPILSKIPRQFLEYIL' A
#
# COMPACT_ATOMS: atom_id res chain seq x y z
N MET A 1 1.32 6.44 19.29
CA MET A 1 0.26 6.69 18.33
C MET A 1 0.51 5.95 17.01
N PRO A 2 -0.43 5.16 16.58
CA PRO A 2 -0.26 4.48 15.31
C PRO A 2 -0.27 5.48 14.16
N VAL A 3 0.57 5.26 13.21
CA VAL A 3 0.69 6.17 12.09
C VAL A 3 -0.19 5.75 10.92
N ILE A 4 -0.40 4.46 10.77
CA ILE A 4 -1.27 3.92 9.74
C ILE A 4 -2.12 2.81 10.33
N ASP A 5 -3.40 2.84 10.05
CA ASP A 5 -4.29 1.75 10.42
C ASP A 5 -4.23 0.71 9.31
N MET A 6 -3.42 -0.32 9.52
CA MET A 6 -3.21 -1.36 8.51
C MET A 6 -4.49 -2.12 8.19
N VAL A 7 -5.41 -2.24 9.13
CA VAL A 7 -6.68 -2.90 8.87
C VAL A 7 -7.48 -2.16 7.81
N LYS A 8 -7.55 -0.84 7.95
CA LYS A 8 -8.25 -0.02 6.95
C LYS A 8 -7.58 -0.07 5.59
N ILE A 9 -6.24 -0.03 5.58
CA ILE A 9 -5.49 -0.11 4.34
C ILE A 9 -5.71 -1.44 3.67
N GLU A 10 -5.66 -2.52 4.41
CA GLU A 10 -5.81 -3.85 3.85
C GLU A 10 -7.22 -4.09 3.31
N LYS A 11 -8.23 -3.55 3.96
CA LYS A 11 -9.59 -3.62 3.43
C LYS A 11 -9.74 -2.84 2.14
N ARG A 12 -9.12 -1.67 2.06
CA ARG A 12 -9.24 -0.80 0.91
C ARG A 12 -8.46 -1.32 -0.30
N TYR A 13 -7.29 -1.90 -0.05
CA TYR A 13 -6.38 -2.31 -1.11
C TYR A 13 -6.21 -3.82 -1.21
N ALA A 14 -7.15 -4.59 -0.69
CA ALA A 14 -7.05 -6.04 -0.74
C ALA A 14 -6.79 -6.53 -2.16
N GLY A 15 -5.78 -7.36 -2.33
CA GLY A 15 -5.39 -7.89 -3.63
C GLY A 15 -4.58 -6.94 -4.49
N LYS A 16 -4.25 -5.75 -3.98
CA LYS A 16 -3.48 -4.76 -4.73
C LYS A 16 -2.11 -4.52 -4.13
N TRP A 17 -1.26 -3.90 -4.93
CA TRP A 17 0.03 -3.42 -4.46
C TRP A 17 -0.13 -2.00 -3.95
N ILE A 18 0.57 -1.68 -2.89
CA ILE A 18 0.62 -0.31 -2.38
C ILE A 18 2.06 0.13 -2.25
N ALA A 19 2.27 1.44 -2.33
CA ALA A 19 3.56 2.06 -2.08
C ALA A 19 3.41 2.95 -0.87
N LEU A 20 4.30 2.78 0.08
CA LEU A 20 4.30 3.56 1.32
C LEU A 20 5.47 4.53 1.31
N SER A 21 5.31 5.64 2.01
CA SER A 21 6.42 6.56 2.22
C SER A 21 7.53 5.85 3.01
N ASP A 22 8.74 6.39 2.97
CA ASP A 22 9.89 5.76 3.61
C ASP A 22 9.72 5.59 5.12
N ASN A 23 8.90 6.40 5.76
CA ASN A 23 8.59 6.25 7.17
C ASN A 23 7.33 5.41 7.42
N ARG A 24 6.76 4.84 6.36
CA ARG A 24 5.56 4.00 6.41
C ARG A 24 4.33 4.69 6.98
N LYS A 25 4.30 6.01 6.93
CA LYS A 25 3.20 6.77 7.52
C LYS A 25 2.05 7.04 6.58
N LYS A 26 2.24 6.88 5.27
CA LYS A 26 1.12 7.06 4.37
C LYS A 26 1.30 6.27 3.08
N VAL A 27 0.18 5.96 2.45
CA VAL A 27 0.16 5.32 1.15
C VAL A 27 0.36 6.43 0.11
N VAL A 28 1.41 6.28 -0.69
CA VAL A 28 1.76 7.28 -1.70
C VAL A 28 1.51 6.80 -3.12
N GLY A 29 1.05 5.57 -3.27
CA GLY A 29 0.69 5.03 -4.56
C GLY A 29 0.06 3.66 -4.40
N SER A 30 -0.67 3.23 -5.41
CA SER A 30 -1.28 1.91 -5.42
C SER A 30 -1.52 1.48 -6.86
N GLY A 31 -1.71 0.20 -7.06
CA GLY A 31 -1.98 -0.34 -8.38
C GLY A 31 -2.22 -1.83 -8.33
N ASP A 32 -2.61 -2.39 -9.47
CA ASP A 32 -2.86 -3.82 -9.59
C ASP A 32 -1.57 -4.62 -9.70
N SER A 33 -0.46 -3.94 -9.95
CA SER A 33 0.85 -4.57 -10.05
C SER A 33 1.89 -3.74 -9.33
N LEU A 34 3.03 -4.36 -9.03
CA LEU A 34 4.18 -3.70 -8.43
C LEU A 34 4.60 -2.48 -9.24
N LYS A 35 4.70 -2.67 -10.54
CA LYS A 35 5.15 -1.62 -11.46
C LYS A 35 4.19 -0.43 -11.43
N GLU A 36 2.91 -0.70 -11.37
CA GLU A 36 1.89 0.34 -11.35
C GLU A 36 1.94 1.15 -10.06
N ALA A 37 2.03 0.45 -8.92
CA ALA A 37 2.14 1.13 -7.63
C ALA A 37 3.40 1.98 -7.56
N LEU A 38 4.52 1.46 -8.06
CA LEU A 38 5.78 2.19 -8.09
C LEU A 38 5.67 3.43 -8.97
N SER A 39 5.09 3.28 -10.16
CA SER A 39 4.92 4.39 -11.08
C SER A 39 4.07 5.50 -10.47
N ASN A 40 2.98 5.13 -9.82
CA ASN A 40 2.10 6.10 -9.18
C ASN A 40 2.79 6.83 -8.04
N ALA A 41 3.60 6.11 -7.26
CA ALA A 41 4.36 6.74 -6.18
C ALA A 41 5.40 7.72 -6.73
N ARG A 42 6.07 7.35 -7.82
CA ARG A 42 7.06 8.21 -8.44
C ARG A 42 6.44 9.49 -8.98
N LYS A 43 5.23 9.41 -9.49
CA LYS A 43 4.50 10.59 -9.94
C LYS A 43 4.25 11.57 -8.80
N GLN A 44 4.19 11.07 -7.58
CA GLN A 44 4.01 11.90 -6.39
C GLN A 44 5.33 12.40 -5.82
N GLY A 45 6.46 12.05 -6.44
CA GLY A 45 7.77 12.49 -6.00
C GLY A 45 8.54 11.52 -5.12
N TYR A 46 8.04 10.31 -4.94
CA TYR A 46 8.68 9.31 -4.10
C TYR A 46 9.49 8.35 -4.96
N LYS A 47 10.82 8.51 -4.94
CA LYS A 47 11.71 7.70 -5.78
C LYS A 47 11.82 6.26 -5.32
N ASP A 48 11.92 6.07 -4.01
CA ASP A 48 12.15 4.74 -3.42
C ASP A 48 11.09 4.43 -2.37
N PRO A 49 9.82 4.29 -2.80
CA PRO A 49 8.78 3.95 -1.83
C PRO A 49 8.91 2.51 -1.37
N ILE A 50 8.35 2.21 -0.22
CA ILE A 50 8.27 0.85 0.28
C ILE A 50 7.07 0.21 -0.39
N LEU A 51 7.31 -0.87 -1.15
CA LEU A 51 6.25 -1.55 -1.86
C LEU A 51 5.79 -2.77 -1.08
N SER A 52 4.49 -2.94 -1.01
CA SER A 52 3.91 -4.05 -0.28
C SER A 52 2.67 -4.55 -1.01
N LYS A 53 2.53 -5.85 -1.09
CA LYS A 53 1.32 -6.44 -1.64
C LYS A 53 0.36 -6.74 -0.51
N ILE A 54 -0.88 -6.34 -0.67
CA ILE A 54 -1.92 -6.61 0.33
C ILE A 54 -2.66 -7.87 -0.09
N PRO A 55 -2.56 -8.94 0.70
CA PRO A 55 -3.22 -10.20 0.33
C PRO A 55 -4.72 -10.06 0.35
N ARG A 56 -5.36 -10.59 -0.67
CA ARG A 56 -6.81 -10.56 -0.76
C ARG A 56 -7.45 -11.36 0.36
N GLN A 57 -6.80 -12.43 0.75
CA GLN A 57 -7.29 -13.34 1.77
C GLN A 57 -7.23 -12.77 3.18
N PHE A 58 -6.54 -11.66 3.35
CA PHE A 58 -6.40 -11.05 4.66
C PHE A 58 -7.76 -10.78 5.30
N LEU A 59 -8.71 -10.32 4.52
CA LEU A 59 -10.03 -10.00 5.03
C LEU A 59 -10.78 -11.23 5.56
N GLU A 60 -10.48 -12.39 5.03
CA GLU A 60 -11.10 -13.63 5.47
C GLU A 60 -10.68 -14.01 6.88
N TYR A 61 -9.48 -13.64 7.26
CA TYR A 61 -8.97 -13.94 8.59
C TYR A 61 -9.47 -12.99 9.66
N ILE A 62 -9.87 -11.80 9.24
CA ILE A 62 -10.35 -10.79 10.17
C ILE A 62 -11.84 -10.97 10.44
N LEU A 63 -12.55 -11.41 9.45
CA LEU A 63 -14.00 -11.60 9.53
C LEU A 63 -14.34 -12.94 10.14
#